data_aae57106341d1d993d09ec595c71102c
#
_entry.id   aae57106341d1d993d09ec595c71102c
#
_cell.length_a   1.000
_cell.length_b   1.000
_cell.length_c   1.000
_cell.angle_alpha   90.00
_cell.angle_beta   90.00
_cell.angle_gamma   90.00
#
_symmetry.space_group_name_H-M   'P 1'
#
loop_
_entity.id
_entity.type
_entity.pdbx_description
1 polymer ?
#
loop_
_entity_poly.entity_id
_entity_poly.type
_entity_poly.pdbx_seq_one_letter_code
_entity_poly.pdbx_strand_id
1 'polypeptide(L)'
;MRDALLILATQRMDGEMFLEGRKALVTGSTSGIGLAIARGLAAEGAQVVLNGFGDREEIASLCDELGATHSGADLTDPAAIAAMFDEAGEIDILVNNAGMQHVSPVEDFPPEKWDQLLALNLSAVFHCTRAAVPGMKRKGWGRIVNTASAHSKVASPFKSAYNATKHGVDGFTKTIALELAEHGITANCISPGYVWTPLIEGQIPDTVKARELSREEVINDVRLAKQPTKKFVQPEEVAAMAVFLCRDEAQNVNGANWSVDGGWTAE
;
A
#
# COMPACT_ATOMS: atom_id res chain seq x y z
N MET A 1 10.80 -20.64 -29.47
CA MET A 1 10.71 -20.57 -28.00
C MET A 1 12.02 -20.14 -27.31
N ARG A 2 13.20 -20.55 -27.75
CA ARG A 2 14.50 -20.05 -27.22
C ARG A 2 14.76 -18.57 -27.54
N ASP A 3 14.36 -18.09 -28.69
CA ASP A 3 14.59 -16.70 -29.11
C ASP A 3 13.69 -15.69 -28.38
N ALA A 4 12.49 -16.06 -27.95
CA ALA A 4 11.60 -15.20 -27.16
C ALA A 4 12.12 -14.98 -25.73
N LEU A 5 12.75 -15.99 -25.13
CA LEU A 5 13.38 -15.87 -23.81
C LEU A 5 14.66 -15.03 -23.85
N LEU A 6 15.38 -15.07 -24.98
CA LEU A 6 16.58 -14.25 -25.19
C LEU A 6 16.22 -12.77 -25.39
N ILE A 7 15.10 -12.47 -26.06
CA ILE A 7 14.60 -11.11 -26.27
C ILE A 7 14.21 -10.45 -24.95
N LEU A 8 13.56 -11.18 -24.03
CA LEU A 8 13.23 -10.67 -22.69
C LEU A 8 14.45 -10.43 -21.80
N ALA A 9 15.54 -11.18 -22.01
CA ALA A 9 16.78 -11.02 -21.24
C ALA A 9 17.71 -9.93 -21.82
N THR A 10 17.62 -9.59 -23.10
CA THR A 10 18.50 -8.62 -23.79
C THR A 10 17.95 -7.20 -23.87
N GLN A 11 16.67 -6.96 -23.56
CA GLN A 11 16.07 -5.61 -23.56
C GLN A 11 16.33 -4.79 -22.29
N ARG A 12 17.14 -5.26 -21.36
CA ARG A 12 17.61 -4.50 -20.18
C ARG A 12 19.02 -3.99 -20.30
N MET A 13 19.42 -3.54 -21.44
CA MET A 13 20.79 -3.04 -21.68
C MET A 13 20.89 -1.53 -21.96
N ASP A 14 19.93 -0.72 -21.52
CA ASP A 14 20.13 0.72 -21.45
C ASP A 14 19.15 1.25 -20.41
N GLY A 15 19.62 1.81 -19.32
CA GLY A 15 18.96 2.37 -18.14
C GLY A 15 17.62 3.10 -18.29
N GLU A 16 16.73 2.61 -19.10
CA GLU A 16 15.43 3.20 -19.38
C GLU A 16 14.49 2.91 -18.21
N MET A 17 14.14 3.97 -17.49
CA MET A 17 13.17 3.94 -16.39
C MET A 17 11.77 3.77 -16.98
N PHE A 18 11.15 2.60 -16.76
CA PHE A 18 9.88 2.23 -17.43
C PHE A 18 8.66 3.06 -16.99
N LEU A 19 8.78 3.88 -15.94
CA LEU A 19 7.74 4.81 -15.46
C LEU A 19 8.04 6.26 -15.82
N GLU A 20 9.00 6.53 -16.70
CA GLU A 20 9.28 7.90 -17.15
C GLU A 20 8.02 8.54 -17.76
N GLY A 21 7.72 9.77 -17.34
CA GLY A 21 6.51 10.49 -17.74
C GLY A 21 5.22 10.04 -17.03
N ARG A 22 5.26 9.06 -16.13
CA ARG A 22 4.13 8.64 -15.30
C ARG A 22 4.12 9.39 -13.98
N LYS A 23 2.92 9.76 -13.52
CA LYS A 23 2.72 10.38 -12.20
C LYS A 23 2.08 9.40 -11.23
N ALA A 24 2.70 9.22 -10.07
CA ALA A 24 2.25 8.32 -9.01
C ALA A 24 1.83 9.11 -7.77
N LEU A 25 0.65 8.84 -7.25
CA LEU A 25 0.21 9.29 -5.92
C LEU A 25 0.29 8.09 -4.95
N VAL A 26 1.03 8.24 -3.86
CA VAL A 26 1.15 7.23 -2.81
C VAL A 26 0.62 7.80 -1.50
N THR A 27 -0.48 7.24 -1.00
CA THR A 27 -1.08 7.70 0.26
C THR A 27 -0.35 7.09 1.47
N GLY A 28 -0.21 7.87 2.56
CA GLY A 28 0.53 7.43 3.75
C GLY A 28 2.01 7.12 3.45
N SER A 29 2.66 7.97 2.66
CA SER A 29 4.00 7.72 2.11
C SER A 29 5.12 8.54 2.75
N THR A 30 4.87 9.18 3.88
CA THR A 30 5.92 9.88 4.65
C THR A 30 6.78 8.92 5.49
N SER A 31 6.40 7.64 5.59
CA SER A 31 7.15 6.61 6.33
C SER A 31 6.78 5.19 5.91
N GLY A 32 7.52 4.20 6.41
CA GLY A 32 7.18 2.77 6.33
C GLY A 32 6.97 2.24 4.92
N ILE A 33 5.91 1.44 4.73
CA ILE A 33 5.59 0.78 3.46
C ILE A 33 5.35 1.80 2.35
N GLY A 34 4.57 2.86 2.62
CA GLY A 34 4.26 3.87 1.62
C GLY A 34 5.50 4.61 1.11
N LEU A 35 6.43 4.92 2.00
CA LEU A 35 7.70 5.55 1.62
C LEU A 35 8.57 4.60 0.78
N ALA A 36 8.66 3.33 1.15
CA ALA A 36 9.40 2.34 0.36
C ALA A 36 8.80 2.19 -1.05
N ILE A 37 7.47 2.17 -1.17
CA ILE A 37 6.79 2.14 -2.47
C ILE A 37 7.08 3.42 -3.27
N ALA A 38 7.00 4.60 -2.63
CA ALA A 38 7.29 5.88 -3.27
C ALA A 38 8.73 5.92 -3.83
N ARG A 39 9.72 5.47 -3.03
CA ARG A 39 11.11 5.32 -3.47
C ARG A 39 11.26 4.35 -4.64
N GLY A 40 10.59 3.20 -4.57
CA GLY A 40 10.62 2.21 -5.65
C GLY A 40 10.06 2.74 -6.97
N LEU A 41 8.94 3.48 -6.93
CA LEU A 41 8.34 4.09 -8.12
C LEU A 41 9.19 5.24 -8.67
N ALA A 42 9.76 6.08 -7.79
CA ALA A 42 10.68 7.16 -8.19
C ALA A 42 11.95 6.62 -8.85
N ALA A 43 12.52 5.53 -8.33
CA ALA A 43 13.69 4.88 -8.90
C ALA A 43 13.45 4.32 -10.32
N GLU A 44 12.20 4.07 -10.68
CA GLU A 44 11.80 3.65 -12.04
C GLU A 44 11.29 4.85 -12.90
N GLY A 45 11.50 6.09 -12.44
CA GLY A 45 11.26 7.32 -13.21
C GLY A 45 9.89 7.96 -13.01
N ALA A 46 9.04 7.46 -12.11
CA ALA A 46 7.76 8.09 -11.83
C ALA A 46 7.93 9.45 -11.13
N GLN A 47 7.11 10.42 -11.52
CA GLN A 47 6.91 11.66 -10.76
C GLN A 47 6.02 11.35 -9.56
N VAL A 48 6.57 11.40 -8.34
CA VAL A 48 5.85 10.99 -7.14
C VAL A 48 5.17 12.17 -6.44
N VAL A 49 3.94 11.95 -6.03
CA VAL A 49 3.21 12.80 -5.08
C VAL A 49 3.12 12.02 -3.77
N LEU A 50 3.79 12.51 -2.74
CA LEU A 50 3.70 12.00 -1.38
C LEU A 50 2.43 12.52 -0.71
N ASN A 51 1.82 11.70 0.15
CA ASN A 51 0.75 12.14 1.05
C ASN A 51 0.97 11.56 2.43
N GLY A 52 0.70 12.35 3.44
CA GLY A 52 0.76 11.94 4.85
C GLY A 52 1.13 13.09 5.76
N PHE A 53 1.20 12.79 7.05
CA PHE A 53 1.59 13.72 8.08
C PHE A 53 3.01 13.42 8.56
N GLY A 54 3.66 14.37 9.19
CA GLY A 54 5.00 14.23 9.75
C GLY A 54 5.64 15.57 10.03
N ASP A 55 6.91 15.55 10.41
CA ASP A 55 7.70 16.75 10.58
C ASP A 55 7.94 17.43 9.21
N ARG A 56 7.87 18.77 9.20
CA ARG A 56 7.97 19.54 7.95
C ARG A 56 9.34 19.47 7.29
N GLU A 57 10.40 19.43 8.10
CA GLU A 57 11.77 19.37 7.58
C GLU A 57 12.08 17.97 7.05
N GLU A 58 11.61 16.91 7.74
CA GLU A 58 11.71 15.54 7.27
C GLU A 58 10.95 15.34 5.95
N ILE A 59 9.72 15.85 5.84
CA ILE A 59 8.93 15.79 4.61
C ILE A 59 9.61 16.56 3.46
N ALA A 60 10.15 17.75 3.73
CA ALA A 60 10.88 18.50 2.72
C ALA A 60 12.12 17.74 2.23
N SER A 61 12.88 17.14 3.15
CA SER A 61 14.02 16.30 2.79
C SER A 61 13.63 15.09 1.93
N LEU A 62 12.49 14.45 2.20
CA LEU A 62 11.97 13.36 1.36
C LEU A 62 11.56 13.85 -0.03
N CYS A 63 10.95 15.03 -0.12
CA CYS A 63 10.60 15.63 -1.40
C CYS A 63 11.85 15.93 -2.24
N ASP A 64 12.89 16.47 -1.62
CA ASP A 64 14.17 16.76 -2.27
C ASP A 64 14.87 15.46 -2.72
N GLU A 65 14.89 14.43 -1.86
CA GLU A 65 15.45 13.11 -2.16
C GLU A 65 14.83 12.49 -3.41
N LEU A 66 13.51 12.59 -3.54
CA LEU A 66 12.73 11.87 -4.57
C LEU A 66 12.35 12.76 -5.76
N GLY A 67 12.67 14.04 -5.74
CA GLY A 67 12.12 15.00 -6.71
C GLY A 67 10.58 15.02 -6.67
N ALA A 68 10.00 14.81 -5.49
CA ALA A 68 8.57 14.63 -5.29
C ALA A 68 7.88 15.90 -4.83
N THR A 69 6.54 15.95 -4.99
CA THR A 69 5.68 16.92 -4.30
C THR A 69 4.98 16.25 -3.11
N HIS A 70 4.42 17.04 -2.20
CA HIS A 70 3.75 16.52 -1.02
C HIS A 70 2.38 17.17 -0.82
N SER A 71 1.40 16.39 -0.40
CA SER A 71 0.09 16.85 0.07
C SER A 71 -0.16 16.36 1.51
N GLY A 72 -0.47 17.31 2.40
CA GLY A 72 -0.89 17.01 3.78
C GLY A 72 -2.40 16.77 3.92
N ALA A 73 -3.10 16.37 2.86
CA ALA A 73 -4.53 16.14 2.90
C ALA A 73 -4.91 15.05 3.91
N ASP A 74 -5.90 15.34 4.75
CA ASP A 74 -6.53 14.35 5.62
C ASP A 74 -7.46 13.48 4.78
N LEU A 75 -7.12 12.20 4.68
CA LEU A 75 -7.88 11.24 3.85
C LEU A 75 -9.20 10.79 4.50
N THR A 76 -9.49 11.21 5.72
CA THR A 76 -10.81 11.02 6.32
C THR A 76 -11.83 12.06 5.82
N ASP A 77 -11.34 13.14 5.18
CA ASP A 77 -12.16 14.20 4.58
C ASP A 77 -12.21 14.07 3.05
N PRO A 78 -13.36 13.72 2.46
CA PRO A 78 -13.51 13.65 1.01
C PRO A 78 -13.23 14.97 0.27
N ALA A 79 -13.43 16.12 0.92
CA ALA A 79 -13.15 17.43 0.31
C ALA A 79 -11.64 17.68 0.24
N ALA A 80 -10.88 17.29 1.27
CA ALA A 80 -9.42 17.34 1.26
C ALA A 80 -8.83 16.40 0.20
N ILE A 81 -9.42 15.20 0.02
CA ILE A 81 -9.01 14.29 -1.07
C ILE A 81 -9.25 14.94 -2.43
N ALA A 82 -10.40 15.55 -2.67
CA ALA A 82 -10.70 16.22 -3.94
C ALA A 82 -9.69 17.34 -4.23
N ALA A 83 -9.41 18.19 -3.26
CA ALA A 83 -8.43 19.27 -3.38
C ALA A 83 -7.01 18.73 -3.67
N MET A 84 -6.61 17.63 -3.04
CA MET A 84 -5.33 16.96 -3.32
C MET A 84 -5.22 16.52 -4.79
N PHE A 85 -6.27 15.94 -5.35
CA PHE A 85 -6.26 15.54 -6.76
C PHE A 85 -6.33 16.72 -7.72
N ASP A 86 -7.05 17.79 -7.37
CA ASP A 86 -7.07 19.05 -8.17
C ASP A 86 -5.67 19.66 -8.24
N GLU A 87 -4.92 19.67 -7.14
CA GLU A 87 -3.55 20.18 -7.06
C GLU A 87 -2.55 19.24 -7.77
N ALA A 88 -2.65 17.94 -7.54
CA ALA A 88 -1.76 16.95 -8.13
C ALA A 88 -1.97 16.79 -9.66
N GLY A 89 -3.18 17.09 -10.16
CA GLY A 89 -3.57 16.83 -11.54
C GLY A 89 -3.78 15.37 -11.84
N GLU A 90 -3.66 14.98 -13.11
CA GLU A 90 -3.90 13.60 -13.53
C GLU A 90 -2.86 12.63 -12.96
N ILE A 91 -3.33 11.57 -12.35
CA ILE A 91 -2.53 10.49 -11.76
C ILE A 91 -2.60 9.25 -12.65
N ASP A 92 -1.45 8.67 -12.95
CA ASP A 92 -1.31 7.43 -13.73
C ASP A 92 -1.26 6.19 -12.82
N ILE A 93 -0.62 6.33 -11.66
CA ILE A 93 -0.43 5.26 -10.67
C ILE A 93 -1.00 5.75 -9.34
N LEU A 94 -1.98 5.04 -8.80
CA LEU A 94 -2.55 5.29 -7.49
C LEU A 94 -2.18 4.15 -6.54
N VAL A 95 -1.46 4.48 -5.46
CA VAL A 95 -1.20 3.53 -4.38
C VAL A 95 -1.97 3.96 -3.13
N ASN A 96 -3.04 3.25 -2.83
CA ASN A 96 -3.82 3.43 -1.60
C ASN A 96 -3.16 2.62 -0.48
N ASN A 97 -2.26 3.26 0.27
CA ASN A 97 -1.50 2.62 1.33
C ASN A 97 -1.85 3.17 2.74
N ALA A 98 -2.31 4.40 2.85
CA ALA A 98 -2.68 4.98 4.13
C ALA A 98 -3.64 4.08 4.91
N GLY A 99 -3.41 3.96 6.20
CA GLY A 99 -4.26 3.15 7.06
C GLY A 99 -3.85 3.19 8.52
N MET A 100 -4.79 2.84 9.36
CA MET A 100 -4.61 2.77 10.81
C MET A 100 -5.24 1.50 11.38
N GLN A 101 -4.88 1.18 12.62
CA GLN A 101 -5.43 0.05 13.36
C GLN A 101 -5.80 0.47 14.77
N HIS A 102 -6.89 -0.11 15.28
CA HIS A 102 -7.26 -0.08 16.69
C HIS A 102 -7.59 -1.51 17.14
N VAL A 103 -7.24 -1.84 18.38
CA VAL A 103 -7.42 -3.18 18.98
C VAL A 103 -8.29 -3.04 20.20
N SER A 104 -9.49 -3.67 20.17
CA SER A 104 -10.43 -3.67 21.29
C SER A 104 -11.40 -4.86 21.15
N PRO A 105 -11.91 -5.45 22.24
CA PRO A 105 -13.07 -6.32 22.22
C PRO A 105 -14.24 -5.65 21.47
N VAL A 106 -15.10 -6.44 20.82
CA VAL A 106 -16.17 -5.88 19.98
C VAL A 106 -17.20 -5.09 20.81
N GLU A 107 -17.48 -5.54 22.03
CA GLU A 107 -18.38 -4.89 22.97
C GLU A 107 -17.87 -3.55 23.52
N ASP A 108 -16.54 -3.41 23.59
CA ASP A 108 -15.85 -2.22 24.10
C ASP A 108 -15.24 -1.37 22.97
N PHE A 109 -15.51 -1.73 21.70
CA PHE A 109 -14.90 -1.02 20.56
C PHE A 109 -15.51 0.39 20.45
N PRO A 110 -14.69 1.47 20.59
CA PRO A 110 -15.24 2.82 20.53
C PRO A 110 -15.85 3.14 19.16
N PRO A 111 -17.14 3.56 19.08
CA PRO A 111 -17.80 3.86 17.80
C PRO A 111 -17.02 4.88 16.94
N GLU A 112 -16.45 5.91 17.56
CA GLU A 112 -15.67 6.92 16.87
C GLU A 112 -14.37 6.33 16.25
N LYS A 113 -13.78 5.30 16.85
CA LYS A 113 -12.64 4.58 16.27
C LYS A 113 -13.07 3.68 15.12
N TRP A 114 -14.25 3.08 15.23
CA TRP A 114 -14.84 2.32 14.12
C TRP A 114 -15.03 3.23 12.90
N ASP A 115 -15.71 4.37 13.07
CA ASP A 115 -15.98 5.32 11.99
C ASP A 115 -14.68 5.86 11.39
N GLN A 116 -13.69 6.18 12.22
CA GLN A 116 -12.37 6.64 11.76
C GLN A 116 -11.64 5.59 10.93
N LEU A 117 -11.68 4.29 11.33
CA LEU A 117 -11.09 3.21 10.54
C LEU A 117 -11.82 3.02 9.21
N LEU A 118 -13.13 3.05 9.19
CA LEU A 118 -13.91 2.98 7.94
C LEU A 118 -13.57 4.14 7.02
N ALA A 119 -13.53 5.36 7.55
CA ALA A 119 -13.21 6.55 6.77
C ALA A 119 -11.82 6.44 6.12
N LEU A 120 -10.78 6.12 6.90
CA LEU A 120 -9.40 6.08 6.39
C LEU A 120 -9.10 4.82 5.58
N ASN A 121 -9.41 3.62 6.13
CA ASN A 121 -8.95 2.37 5.53
C ASN A 121 -9.79 1.90 4.34
N LEU A 122 -11.03 2.38 4.20
CA LEU A 122 -11.95 1.93 3.16
C LEU A 122 -12.52 3.07 2.32
N SER A 123 -13.16 4.07 2.95
CA SER A 123 -13.79 5.16 2.21
C SER A 123 -12.77 6.02 1.46
N ALA A 124 -11.60 6.28 2.06
CA ALA A 124 -10.51 7.00 1.39
C ALA A 124 -10.04 6.26 0.13
N VAL A 125 -9.92 4.93 0.17
CA VAL A 125 -9.56 4.11 -1.00
C VAL A 125 -10.55 4.31 -2.15
N PHE A 126 -11.85 4.33 -1.83
CA PHE A 126 -12.89 4.64 -2.81
C PHE A 126 -12.77 6.07 -3.34
N HIS A 127 -12.63 7.08 -2.48
CA HIS A 127 -12.58 8.49 -2.91
C HIS A 127 -11.35 8.78 -3.77
N CYS A 128 -10.16 8.30 -3.39
CA CYS A 128 -8.95 8.42 -4.18
C CYS A 128 -9.07 7.72 -5.54
N THR A 129 -9.60 6.51 -5.56
CA THR A 129 -9.84 5.76 -6.81
C THR A 129 -10.83 6.51 -7.72
N ARG A 130 -11.94 6.99 -7.18
CA ARG A 130 -12.95 7.77 -7.90
C ARG A 130 -12.34 9.03 -8.54
N ALA A 131 -11.41 9.68 -7.86
CA ALA A 131 -10.75 10.88 -8.37
C ALA A 131 -9.70 10.57 -9.46
N ALA A 132 -8.95 9.47 -9.34
CA ALA A 132 -7.91 9.09 -10.31
C ALA A 132 -8.47 8.52 -11.62
N VAL A 133 -9.51 7.69 -11.55
CA VAL A 133 -10.03 6.89 -12.67
C VAL A 133 -10.38 7.71 -13.92
N PRO A 134 -11.02 8.90 -13.84
CA PRO A 134 -11.35 9.67 -15.05
C PRO A 134 -10.11 10.05 -15.90
N GLY A 135 -9.00 10.42 -15.27
CA GLY A 135 -7.73 10.71 -15.93
C GLY A 135 -7.13 9.45 -16.56
N MET A 136 -7.08 8.35 -15.83
CA MET A 136 -6.60 7.06 -16.32
C MET A 136 -7.39 6.57 -17.52
N LYS A 137 -8.73 6.71 -17.52
CA LYS A 137 -9.60 6.35 -18.67
C LYS A 137 -9.30 7.19 -19.90
N ARG A 138 -9.08 8.51 -19.76
CA ARG A 138 -8.70 9.36 -20.91
C ARG A 138 -7.38 8.96 -21.54
N LYS A 139 -6.44 8.49 -20.72
CA LYS A 139 -5.11 8.04 -21.18
C LYS A 139 -5.11 6.60 -21.70
N GLY A 140 -6.15 5.81 -21.43
CA GLY A 140 -6.20 4.38 -21.74
C GLY A 140 -5.15 3.57 -21.00
N TRP A 141 -4.68 4.07 -19.85
CA TRP A 141 -3.66 3.43 -19.03
C TRP A 141 -3.80 3.85 -17.56
N GLY A 142 -3.67 2.92 -16.65
CA GLY A 142 -3.64 3.19 -15.22
C GLY A 142 -3.25 1.98 -14.39
N ARG A 143 -2.69 2.24 -13.20
CA ARG A 143 -2.33 1.21 -12.23
C ARG A 143 -2.84 1.60 -10.85
N ILE A 144 -3.68 0.76 -10.26
CA ILE A 144 -4.22 0.96 -8.92
C ILE A 144 -3.69 -0.18 -8.04
N VAL A 145 -2.94 0.17 -7.01
CA VAL A 145 -2.38 -0.77 -6.03
C VAL A 145 -2.94 -0.43 -4.65
N ASN A 146 -3.68 -1.35 -4.06
CA ASN A 146 -4.28 -1.17 -2.75
C ASN A 146 -3.52 -1.99 -1.71
N THR A 147 -2.95 -1.35 -0.68
CA THR A 147 -2.34 -2.04 0.45
C THR A 147 -3.44 -2.60 1.35
N ALA A 148 -3.74 -3.87 1.15
CA ALA A 148 -4.64 -4.62 2.00
C ALA A 148 -3.91 -5.11 3.27
N SER A 149 -3.95 -6.39 3.58
CA SER A 149 -3.26 -7.02 4.72
C SER A 149 -3.47 -8.54 4.62
N ALA A 150 -2.68 -9.34 5.30
CA ALA A 150 -3.05 -10.73 5.62
C ALA A 150 -4.47 -10.81 6.20
N HIS A 151 -4.88 -9.76 6.94
CA HIS A 151 -6.24 -9.61 7.46
C HIS A 151 -7.32 -9.28 6.42
N SER A 152 -7.02 -9.28 5.15
CA SER A 152 -8.03 -9.31 4.08
C SER A 152 -8.43 -10.74 3.68
N LYS A 153 -7.71 -11.74 4.18
CA LYS A 153 -7.93 -13.17 3.90
C LYS A 153 -8.26 -13.97 5.16
N VAL A 154 -7.69 -13.57 6.30
CA VAL A 154 -7.90 -14.20 7.62
C VAL A 154 -8.25 -13.15 8.66
N ALA A 155 -8.69 -13.56 9.84
CA ALA A 155 -9.04 -12.65 10.92
C ALA A 155 -8.14 -12.85 12.15
N SER A 156 -8.13 -11.85 13.01
CA SER A 156 -7.58 -11.94 14.37
C SER A 156 -8.57 -11.35 15.37
N PRO A 157 -8.64 -11.89 16.58
CA PRO A 157 -9.47 -11.30 17.64
C PRO A 157 -9.14 -9.84 17.88
N PHE A 158 -10.10 -9.08 18.35
CA PHE A 158 -9.98 -7.68 18.78
C PHE A 158 -9.66 -6.67 17.66
N LYS A 159 -9.78 -7.07 16.39
CA LYS A 159 -9.50 -6.24 15.21
C LYS A 159 -10.71 -6.13 14.28
N SER A 160 -11.93 -6.07 14.84
CA SER A 160 -13.19 -6.12 14.07
C SER A 160 -13.23 -5.10 12.93
N ALA A 161 -13.03 -3.81 13.21
CA ALA A 161 -13.06 -2.76 12.19
C ALA A 161 -11.91 -2.90 11.17
N TYR A 162 -10.70 -3.23 11.63
CA TYR A 162 -9.56 -3.43 10.73
C TYR A 162 -9.79 -4.59 9.75
N ASN A 163 -10.25 -5.75 10.26
CA ASN A 163 -10.58 -6.90 9.41
C ASN A 163 -11.69 -6.54 8.42
N ALA A 164 -12.76 -5.89 8.87
CA ALA A 164 -13.85 -5.49 8.00
C ALA A 164 -13.39 -4.57 6.87
N THR A 165 -12.56 -3.56 7.19
CA THR A 165 -12.03 -2.64 6.17
C THR A 165 -11.10 -3.32 5.19
N LYS A 166 -10.19 -4.20 5.64
CA LYS A 166 -9.23 -4.86 4.76
C LYS A 166 -9.88 -5.92 3.86
N HIS A 167 -10.89 -6.65 4.33
CA HIS A 167 -11.74 -7.49 3.47
C HIS A 167 -12.55 -6.63 2.48
N GLY A 168 -13.05 -5.47 2.92
CA GLY A 168 -13.75 -4.52 2.05
C GLY A 168 -12.88 -3.99 0.92
N VAL A 169 -11.61 -3.67 1.20
CA VAL A 169 -10.64 -3.24 0.18
C VAL A 169 -10.40 -4.33 -0.87
N ASP A 170 -10.28 -5.60 -0.46
CA ASP A 170 -10.11 -6.72 -1.38
C ASP A 170 -11.35 -6.87 -2.30
N GLY A 171 -12.56 -6.84 -1.72
CA GLY A 171 -13.80 -6.89 -2.49
C GLY A 171 -13.95 -5.71 -3.46
N PHE A 172 -13.68 -4.49 -2.98
CA PHE A 172 -13.67 -3.28 -3.80
C PHE A 172 -12.68 -3.38 -4.97
N THR A 173 -11.46 -3.86 -4.71
CA THR A 173 -10.42 -4.02 -5.73
C THR A 173 -10.86 -4.97 -6.84
N LYS A 174 -11.47 -6.10 -6.51
CA LYS A 174 -12.00 -7.06 -7.50
C LYS A 174 -13.08 -6.41 -8.38
N THR A 175 -13.97 -5.63 -7.78
CA THR A 175 -15.03 -4.94 -8.52
C THR A 175 -14.47 -3.94 -9.52
N ILE A 176 -13.59 -3.04 -9.07
CA ILE A 176 -13.03 -2.02 -9.97
C ILE A 176 -12.08 -2.60 -11.01
N ALA A 177 -11.42 -3.73 -10.72
CA ALA A 177 -10.62 -4.46 -11.70
C ALA A 177 -11.47 -4.89 -12.92
N LEU A 178 -12.70 -5.36 -12.68
CA LEU A 178 -13.63 -5.73 -13.74
C LEU A 178 -14.18 -4.51 -14.48
N GLU A 179 -14.57 -3.46 -13.77
CA GLU A 179 -15.12 -2.23 -14.34
C GLU A 179 -14.12 -1.48 -15.24
N LEU A 180 -12.82 -1.61 -14.96
CA LEU A 180 -11.77 -0.82 -15.59
C LEU A 180 -10.93 -1.58 -16.60
N ALA A 181 -11.13 -2.90 -16.74
CA ALA A 181 -10.32 -3.78 -17.56
C ALA A 181 -10.23 -3.34 -19.04
N GLU A 182 -11.37 -2.96 -19.65
CA GLU A 182 -11.42 -2.51 -21.05
C GLU A 182 -10.78 -1.14 -21.30
N HIS A 183 -10.39 -0.44 -20.22
CA HIS A 183 -9.76 0.88 -20.27
C HIS A 183 -8.23 0.84 -20.12
N GLY A 184 -7.60 -0.34 -20.15
CA GLY A 184 -6.16 -0.50 -19.94
C GLY A 184 -5.70 -0.21 -18.50
N ILE A 185 -6.64 -0.28 -17.55
CA ILE A 185 -6.38 0.00 -16.13
C ILE A 185 -6.44 -1.30 -15.35
N THR A 186 -5.42 -1.56 -14.51
CA THR A 186 -5.42 -2.69 -13.58
C THR A 186 -5.58 -2.23 -12.15
N ALA A 187 -6.25 -3.05 -11.33
CA ALA A 187 -6.39 -2.82 -9.89
C ALA A 187 -6.07 -4.10 -9.14
N ASN A 188 -5.11 -4.03 -8.20
CA ASN A 188 -4.66 -5.19 -7.43
C ASN A 188 -4.45 -4.83 -5.97
N CYS A 189 -4.52 -5.84 -5.09
CA CYS A 189 -4.13 -5.75 -3.70
C CYS A 189 -2.74 -6.36 -3.46
N ILE A 190 -2.01 -5.76 -2.53
CA ILE A 190 -0.89 -6.40 -1.84
C ILE A 190 -1.31 -6.59 -0.39
N SER A 191 -1.11 -7.80 0.12
CA SER A 191 -1.48 -8.20 1.49
C SER A 191 -0.23 -8.54 2.30
N PRO A 192 0.40 -7.55 2.95
CA PRO A 192 1.54 -7.81 3.81
C PRO A 192 1.13 -8.53 5.10
N GLY A 193 2.05 -9.35 5.62
CA GLY A 193 2.01 -9.85 6.98
C GLY A 193 2.53 -8.81 7.98
N TYR A 194 3.35 -9.24 8.95
CA TYR A 194 4.03 -8.32 9.86
C TYR A 194 5.24 -7.69 9.18
N VAL A 195 5.16 -6.39 8.92
CA VAL A 195 6.21 -5.61 8.26
C VAL A 195 7.07 -4.92 9.32
N TRP A 196 8.39 -4.97 9.16
CA TRP A 196 9.32 -4.24 10.02
C TRP A 196 9.23 -2.74 9.74
N THR A 197 8.69 -2.01 10.67
CA THR A 197 8.54 -0.55 10.58
C THR A 197 8.96 0.08 11.90
N PRO A 198 9.33 1.37 11.93
CA PRO A 198 9.64 2.07 13.17
C PRO A 198 8.54 1.94 14.23
N LEU A 199 7.28 1.92 13.80
CA LEU A 199 6.14 1.70 14.70
C LEU A 199 6.19 0.33 15.39
N ILE A 200 6.47 -0.73 14.63
CA ILE A 200 6.57 -2.10 15.19
C ILE A 200 7.78 -2.23 16.08
N GLU A 201 8.92 -1.69 15.68
CA GLU A 201 10.15 -1.70 16.48
C GLU A 201 9.96 -0.99 17.81
N GLY A 202 9.35 0.19 17.81
CA GLY A 202 9.05 0.97 19.02
C GLY A 202 8.09 0.27 19.99
N GLN A 203 7.24 -0.67 19.53
CA GLN A 203 6.30 -1.42 20.37
C GLN A 203 6.94 -2.65 21.07
N ILE A 204 8.12 -3.10 20.64
CA ILE A 204 8.76 -4.31 21.18
C ILE A 204 9.11 -4.13 22.66
N PRO A 205 9.79 -3.05 23.11
CA PRO A 205 10.15 -2.87 24.50
C PRO A 205 8.96 -2.90 25.46
N ASP A 206 7.85 -2.26 25.08
CA ASP A 206 6.63 -2.26 25.90
C ASP A 206 6.01 -3.66 26.01
N THR A 207 6.06 -4.43 24.93
CA THR A 207 5.57 -5.82 24.92
C THR A 207 6.45 -6.72 25.77
N VAL A 208 7.78 -6.54 25.73
CA VAL A 208 8.76 -7.24 26.59
C VAL A 208 8.41 -7.01 28.05
N LYS A 209 8.22 -5.75 28.43
CA LYS A 209 7.88 -5.36 29.79
C LYS A 209 6.51 -5.89 30.25
N ALA A 210 5.50 -5.77 29.40
CA ALA A 210 4.12 -6.15 29.74
C ALA A 210 3.92 -7.66 29.86
N ARG A 211 4.73 -8.47 29.15
CA ARG A 211 4.61 -9.94 29.13
C ARG A 211 5.72 -10.66 29.87
N GLU A 212 6.71 -9.92 30.39
CA GLU A 212 7.88 -10.48 31.05
C GLU A 212 8.67 -11.51 30.21
N LEU A 213 8.69 -11.28 28.89
CA LEU A 213 9.36 -12.12 27.91
C LEU A 213 10.65 -11.46 27.42
N SER A 214 11.59 -12.27 26.92
CA SER A 214 12.75 -11.75 26.21
C SER A 214 12.34 -11.05 24.91
N ARG A 215 13.21 -10.20 24.35
CA ARG A 215 13.00 -9.57 23.05
C ARG A 215 12.79 -10.62 21.93
N GLU A 216 13.54 -11.71 22.00
CA GLU A 216 13.47 -12.81 21.03
C GLU A 216 12.13 -13.56 21.09
N GLU A 217 11.65 -13.89 22.29
CA GLU A 217 10.33 -14.51 22.49
C GLU A 217 9.20 -13.57 22.03
N VAL A 218 9.30 -12.26 22.32
CA VAL A 218 8.31 -11.29 21.81
C VAL A 218 8.29 -11.26 20.30
N ILE A 219 9.43 -11.33 19.64
CA ILE A 219 9.50 -11.34 18.17
C ILE A 219 8.94 -12.66 17.62
N ASN A 220 9.45 -13.80 18.06
CA ASN A 220 9.16 -15.09 17.44
C ASN A 220 7.80 -15.66 17.83
N ASP A 221 7.43 -15.56 19.12
CA ASP A 221 6.28 -16.27 19.67
C ASP A 221 5.05 -15.36 19.86
N VAL A 222 5.24 -14.03 19.83
CA VAL A 222 4.14 -13.08 19.91
C VAL A 222 3.89 -12.41 18.55
N ARG A 223 4.90 -11.73 18.00
CA ARG A 223 4.72 -10.97 16.75
C ARG A 223 4.67 -11.88 15.53
N LEU A 224 5.64 -12.78 15.37
CA LEU A 224 5.75 -13.67 14.22
C LEU A 224 5.11 -15.06 14.47
N ALA A 225 4.29 -15.20 15.51
CA ALA A 225 3.65 -16.47 15.85
C ALA A 225 2.93 -17.11 14.65
N LYS A 226 2.22 -16.29 13.87
CA LYS A 226 1.45 -16.72 12.70
C LYS A 226 2.19 -16.63 11.36
N GLN A 227 3.45 -16.21 11.35
CA GLN A 227 4.25 -16.06 10.14
C GLN A 227 5.28 -17.19 10.08
N PRO A 228 5.05 -18.25 9.27
CA PRO A 228 5.89 -19.47 9.25
C PRO A 228 7.37 -19.22 9.01
N THR A 229 7.70 -18.25 8.18
CA THR A 229 9.10 -17.87 7.89
C THR A 229 9.85 -17.31 9.10
N LYS A 230 9.15 -16.92 10.18
CA LYS A 230 9.72 -16.27 11.37
C LYS A 230 10.61 -15.05 11.03
N LYS A 231 10.30 -14.37 9.93
CA LYS A 231 10.98 -13.15 9.48
C LYS A 231 9.95 -12.06 9.25
N PHE A 232 10.23 -10.86 9.71
CA PHE A 232 9.43 -9.70 9.32
C PHE A 232 9.58 -9.46 7.81
N VAL A 233 8.48 -9.14 7.16
CA VAL A 233 8.50 -8.57 5.82
C VAL A 233 9.20 -7.21 5.88
N GLN A 234 10.07 -6.94 4.91
CA GLN A 234 10.68 -5.62 4.80
C GLN A 234 9.79 -4.72 3.91
N PRO A 235 9.72 -3.41 4.18
CA PRO A 235 8.97 -2.47 3.34
C PRO A 235 9.35 -2.56 1.86
N GLU A 236 10.62 -2.85 1.57
CA GLU A 236 11.16 -3.00 0.22
C GLU A 236 10.60 -4.23 -0.52
N GLU A 237 10.24 -5.30 0.20
CA GLU A 237 9.60 -6.48 -0.41
C GLU A 237 8.19 -6.12 -0.90
N VAL A 238 7.46 -5.30 -0.13
CA VAL A 238 6.15 -4.79 -0.54
C VAL A 238 6.29 -3.81 -1.70
N ALA A 239 7.31 -2.93 -1.67
CA ALA A 239 7.61 -1.99 -2.73
C ALA A 239 7.95 -2.69 -4.04
N ALA A 240 8.77 -3.74 -4.01
CA ALA A 240 9.12 -4.53 -5.19
C ALA A 240 7.88 -5.12 -5.87
N MET A 241 6.90 -5.62 -5.09
CA MET A 241 5.64 -6.10 -5.64
C MET A 241 4.80 -4.96 -6.23
N ALA A 242 4.74 -3.80 -5.58
CA ALA A 242 4.02 -2.63 -6.10
C ALA A 242 4.60 -2.14 -7.42
N VAL A 243 5.93 -2.06 -7.52
CA VAL A 243 6.64 -1.71 -8.75
C VAL A 243 6.37 -2.74 -9.86
N PHE A 244 6.41 -4.04 -9.54
CA PHE A 244 6.07 -5.10 -10.51
C PHE A 244 4.66 -4.92 -11.07
N LEU A 245 3.67 -4.64 -10.22
CA LEU A 245 2.28 -4.44 -10.64
C LEU A 245 2.07 -3.21 -11.54
N CYS A 246 3.05 -2.29 -11.59
CA CYS A 246 3.01 -1.13 -12.48
C CYS A 246 3.65 -1.39 -13.85
N ARG A 247 4.30 -2.54 -14.06
CA ARG A 247 4.94 -2.90 -15.34
C ARG A 247 3.91 -3.29 -16.41
N ASP A 248 4.31 -3.17 -17.66
CA ASP A 248 3.47 -3.63 -18.78
C ASP A 248 3.36 -5.16 -18.81
N GLU A 249 4.36 -5.89 -18.32
CA GLU A 249 4.32 -7.35 -18.17
C GLU A 249 3.24 -7.81 -17.17
N ALA A 250 2.80 -6.91 -16.27
CA ALA A 250 1.72 -7.17 -15.32
C ALA A 250 0.34 -6.74 -15.83
N GLN A 251 0.17 -6.33 -17.09
CA GLN A 251 -1.09 -5.82 -17.64
C GLN A 251 -2.28 -6.80 -17.54
N ASN A 252 -2.01 -8.08 -17.43
CA ASN A 252 -3.02 -9.13 -17.24
C ASN A 252 -3.13 -9.59 -15.78
N VAL A 253 -2.37 -8.97 -14.85
CA VAL A 253 -2.53 -9.17 -13.41
C VAL A 253 -3.57 -8.17 -12.95
N ASN A 254 -4.82 -8.62 -12.79
CA ASN A 254 -5.94 -7.74 -12.51
C ASN A 254 -6.92 -8.41 -11.51
N GLY A 255 -7.35 -7.68 -10.49
CA GLY A 255 -8.21 -8.18 -9.42
C GLY A 255 -7.55 -9.17 -8.46
N ALA A 256 -6.24 -9.31 -8.50
CA ALA A 256 -5.48 -10.22 -7.66
C ALA A 256 -5.19 -9.61 -6.28
N ASN A 257 -5.03 -10.50 -5.29
CA ASN A 257 -4.61 -10.14 -3.94
C ASN A 257 -3.35 -10.94 -3.58
N TRP A 258 -2.20 -10.29 -3.66
CA TRP A 258 -0.87 -10.86 -3.51
C TRP A 258 -0.42 -10.85 -2.05
N SER A 259 -0.23 -12.04 -1.46
CA SER A 259 0.32 -12.17 -0.12
C SER A 259 1.83 -11.94 -0.13
N VAL A 260 2.30 -11.08 0.79
CA VAL A 260 3.70 -10.90 1.16
C VAL A 260 3.76 -11.05 2.68
N ASP A 261 3.56 -12.28 3.17
CA ASP A 261 3.20 -12.54 4.56
C ASP A 261 3.95 -13.74 5.19
N GLY A 262 5.00 -14.20 4.52
CA GLY A 262 5.83 -15.31 5.00
C GLY A 262 5.06 -16.62 5.19
N GLY A 263 3.97 -16.82 4.44
CA GLY A 263 3.15 -18.03 4.47
C GLY A 263 2.00 -18.00 5.48
N TRP A 264 1.75 -16.87 6.15
CA TRP A 264 0.68 -16.78 7.16
C TRP A 264 -0.69 -17.16 6.61
N THR A 265 -1.04 -16.76 5.41
CA THR A 265 -2.36 -17.00 4.82
C THR A 265 -2.41 -18.24 3.89
N ALA A 266 -1.39 -19.08 3.91
CA ALA A 266 -1.35 -20.31 3.15
C ALA A 266 -1.99 -21.52 3.88
N GLU A 267 -2.36 -21.35 5.18
CA GLU A 267 -3.03 -22.35 6.01
C GLU A 267 -4.54 -22.30 5.87
#